data_e58a96b059d4e964fd8bf105609de086
#
_entry.id   e58a96b059d4e964fd8bf105609de086
#
_cell.length_a   1.000
_cell.length_b   1.000
_cell.length_c   1.000
_cell.angle_alpha   90.00
_cell.angle_beta   90.00
_cell.angle_gamma   90.00
#
_symmetry.space_group_name_H-M   'P 1'
#
loop_
_entity.id
_entity.type
_entity.pdbx_description
1 polymer ?
#
loop_
_entity_poly.entity_id
_entity_poly.type
_entity_poly.pdbx_seq_one_letter_code
_entity_poly.pdbx_strand_id
1 'polypeptide(L)'
;MEQDVTMYQGFADTYDRLMDEIPYDAWHAYILELLRENQIEDGIVVDLACGTGAMTSRLAADGYDVIGIDLSAEMLEAARDKCPDSVLLLQQDMCELDLYGTARAFVCVCDGMNYLTELEMLRQTFEKVFLFLDQDGVFLFDMKTAYFYEHCLGDQTITDNREDVSLIWENAYDKETGLNEYLLTIFAMVDEERQLFERTEEYHVQRAYPLQDIMELLQQCGFQADVYEACTKETPSAETERAYFVAHKRPA
;
A
#
# COMPACT_ATOMS: atom_id res chain seq x y z
N MET A 1 23.55 -9.34 -17.85
CA MET A 1 22.40 -8.68 -18.47
C MET A 1 21.41 -8.52 -17.34
N GLU A 2 21.42 -7.36 -16.71
CA GLU A 2 20.39 -6.97 -15.78
C GLU A 2 19.10 -6.89 -16.62
N GLN A 3 18.17 -7.79 -16.36
CA GLN A 3 16.81 -7.59 -16.79
C GLN A 3 16.23 -6.55 -15.84
N ASP A 4 16.06 -5.33 -16.31
CA ASP A 4 15.16 -4.37 -15.69
C ASP A 4 13.75 -5.00 -15.75
N VAL A 5 13.43 -5.80 -14.75
CA VAL A 5 12.05 -6.25 -14.50
C VAL A 5 11.35 -5.04 -13.91
N THR A 6 10.62 -4.35 -14.73
CA THR A 6 9.84 -3.18 -14.30
C THR A 6 8.62 -3.69 -13.53
N MET A 7 8.50 -3.27 -12.28
CA MET A 7 7.38 -3.58 -11.39
C MET A 7 6.05 -3.10 -12.03
N TYR A 8 5.01 -3.97 -11.99
CA TYR A 8 3.64 -3.68 -12.44
C TYR A 8 3.43 -3.43 -13.95
N GLN A 9 4.37 -3.77 -14.84
CA GLN A 9 4.15 -3.68 -16.29
C GLN A 9 3.28 -4.85 -16.79
N GLY A 10 2.09 -4.53 -17.29
CA GLY A 10 1.12 -5.50 -17.82
C GLY A 10 0.33 -6.27 -16.74
N PHE A 11 0.55 -5.97 -15.45
CA PHE A 11 -0.12 -6.62 -14.32
C PHE A 11 -1.41 -5.92 -13.89
N ALA A 12 -1.53 -4.61 -14.09
CA ALA A 12 -2.63 -3.81 -13.57
C ALA A 12 -4.03 -4.34 -13.98
N ASP A 13 -4.18 -4.82 -15.21
CA ASP A 13 -5.46 -5.35 -15.72
C ASP A 13 -5.90 -6.66 -15.05
N THR A 14 -4.92 -7.47 -14.61
CA THR A 14 -5.18 -8.75 -13.94
C THR A 14 -5.12 -8.66 -12.42
N TYR A 15 -4.49 -7.59 -11.90
CA TYR A 15 -4.30 -7.36 -10.47
C TYR A 15 -5.60 -7.46 -9.70
N ASP A 16 -6.63 -6.74 -10.12
CA ASP A 16 -7.91 -6.74 -9.41
C ASP A 16 -8.60 -8.10 -9.38
N ARG A 17 -8.47 -8.88 -10.44
CA ARG A 17 -9.02 -10.24 -10.49
C ARG A 17 -8.32 -11.17 -9.51
N LEU A 18 -7.01 -11.01 -9.34
CA LEU A 18 -6.21 -11.78 -8.38
C LEU A 18 -6.37 -11.28 -6.94
N MET A 19 -6.78 -10.01 -6.77
CA MET A 19 -6.94 -9.34 -5.48
C MET A 19 -8.40 -9.29 -4.99
N ASP A 20 -9.32 -10.05 -5.61
CA ASP A 20 -10.75 -10.06 -5.27
C ASP A 20 -11.05 -10.63 -3.87
N GLU A 21 -10.16 -11.44 -3.30
CA GLU A 21 -10.26 -11.96 -1.93
C GLU A 21 -9.73 -10.97 -0.87
N ILE A 22 -9.11 -9.86 -1.28
CA ILE A 22 -8.61 -8.84 -0.35
C ILE A 22 -9.80 -8.13 0.32
N PRO A 23 -9.82 -8.03 1.66
CA PRO A 23 -10.94 -7.47 2.40
C PRO A 23 -10.96 -5.92 2.36
N TYR A 24 -10.93 -5.32 1.15
CA TYR A 24 -10.91 -3.87 0.98
C TYR A 24 -12.06 -3.17 1.71
N ASP A 25 -13.25 -3.77 1.77
CA ASP A 25 -14.40 -3.17 2.46
C ASP A 25 -14.18 -3.10 3.97
N ALA A 26 -13.56 -4.12 4.56
CA ALA A 26 -13.20 -4.11 5.98
C ALA A 26 -12.10 -3.07 6.29
N TRP A 27 -11.08 -3.01 5.44
CA TRP A 27 -10.00 -2.01 5.57
C TRP A 27 -10.53 -0.60 5.40
N HIS A 28 -11.38 -0.38 4.39
CA HIS A 28 -12.02 0.91 4.17
C HIS A 28 -12.88 1.34 5.38
N ALA A 29 -13.71 0.45 5.90
CA ALA A 29 -14.51 0.73 7.10
C ALA A 29 -13.64 1.13 8.29
N TYR A 30 -12.50 0.44 8.48
CA TYR A 30 -11.55 0.75 9.54
C TYR A 30 -10.84 2.10 9.33
N ILE A 31 -10.40 2.39 8.10
CA ILE A 31 -9.81 3.70 7.77
C ILE A 31 -10.81 4.82 8.00
N LEU A 32 -12.08 4.66 7.61
CA LEU A 32 -13.13 5.66 7.89
C LEU A 32 -13.37 5.85 9.39
N GLU A 33 -13.33 4.78 10.19
CA GLU A 33 -13.42 4.88 11.64
C GLU A 33 -12.25 5.72 12.19
N LEU A 34 -11.01 5.42 11.76
CA LEU A 34 -9.83 6.17 12.16
C LEU A 34 -9.89 7.64 11.74
N LEU A 35 -10.32 7.95 10.51
CA LEU A 35 -10.47 9.33 10.03
C LEU A 35 -11.47 10.09 10.90
N ARG A 36 -12.66 9.51 11.20
CA ARG A 36 -13.70 10.14 12.03
C ARG A 36 -13.25 10.36 13.47
N GLU A 37 -12.56 9.39 14.08
CA GLU A 37 -11.99 9.54 15.41
C GLU A 37 -11.01 10.72 15.50
N ASN A 38 -10.32 10.98 14.39
CA ASN A 38 -9.38 12.08 14.25
C ASN A 38 -10.02 13.36 13.69
N GLN A 39 -11.36 13.43 13.68
CA GLN A 39 -12.14 14.60 13.24
C GLN A 39 -11.89 14.99 11.77
N ILE A 40 -11.52 14.03 10.95
CA ILE A 40 -11.39 14.18 9.49
C ILE A 40 -12.68 13.67 8.85
N GLU A 41 -13.64 14.57 8.65
CA GLU A 41 -14.95 14.25 8.05
C GLU A 41 -15.04 14.76 6.60
N ASP A 42 -14.13 15.63 6.19
CA ASP A 42 -14.05 16.24 4.86
C ASP A 42 -12.62 16.68 4.53
N GLY A 43 -12.44 17.26 3.35
CA GLY A 43 -11.18 17.86 2.90
C GLY A 43 -10.34 16.89 2.07
N ILE A 44 -9.09 17.29 1.85
CA ILE A 44 -8.17 16.54 0.99
C ILE A 44 -7.62 15.34 1.74
N VAL A 45 -7.77 14.15 1.14
CA VAL A 45 -7.13 12.90 1.56
C VAL A 45 -6.18 12.43 0.45
N VAL A 46 -4.92 12.20 0.79
CA VAL A 46 -3.92 11.66 -0.14
C VAL A 46 -3.79 10.16 0.10
N ASP A 47 -4.01 9.37 -0.95
CA ASP A 47 -3.83 7.92 -0.97
C ASP A 47 -2.48 7.61 -1.62
N LEU A 48 -1.49 7.20 -0.80
CA LEU A 48 -0.13 6.88 -1.23
C LEU A 48 -0.01 5.41 -1.61
N ALA A 49 0.69 5.12 -2.72
CA ALA A 49 0.73 3.81 -3.35
C ALA A 49 -0.69 3.31 -3.63
N CYS A 50 -1.49 4.15 -4.29
CA CYS A 50 -2.92 3.92 -4.49
C CYS A 50 -3.23 2.74 -5.43
N GLY A 51 -2.24 2.24 -6.16
CA GLY A 51 -2.38 1.13 -7.10
C GLY A 51 -3.48 1.38 -8.12
N THR A 52 -4.36 0.40 -8.29
CA THR A 52 -5.51 0.47 -9.19
C THR A 52 -6.70 1.29 -8.62
N GLY A 53 -6.48 2.06 -7.55
CA GLY A 53 -7.48 2.99 -7.00
C GLY A 53 -8.56 2.35 -6.14
N ALA A 54 -8.36 1.14 -5.64
CA ALA A 54 -9.37 0.43 -4.85
C ALA A 54 -9.77 1.18 -3.57
N MET A 55 -8.82 1.76 -2.83
CA MET A 55 -9.09 2.60 -1.66
C MET A 55 -9.48 4.02 -2.08
N THR A 56 -8.78 4.59 -3.05
CA THR A 56 -9.02 5.92 -3.61
C THR A 56 -10.48 6.13 -4.01
N SER A 57 -11.05 5.17 -4.78
CA SER A 57 -12.45 5.25 -5.25
C SER A 57 -13.46 5.17 -4.11
N ARG A 58 -13.18 4.38 -3.07
CA ARG A 58 -14.03 4.27 -1.88
C ARG A 58 -14.02 5.57 -1.06
N LEU A 59 -12.85 6.13 -0.82
CA LEU A 59 -12.72 7.42 -0.11
C LEU A 59 -13.43 8.56 -0.87
N ALA A 60 -13.31 8.58 -2.20
CA ALA A 60 -14.01 9.54 -3.03
C ALA A 60 -15.55 9.36 -2.98
N ALA A 61 -16.05 8.12 -2.91
CA ALA A 61 -17.47 7.83 -2.75
C ALA A 61 -18.02 8.27 -1.39
N ASP A 62 -17.18 8.35 -0.35
CA ASP A 62 -17.55 8.91 0.96
C ASP A 62 -17.56 10.45 1.00
N GLY A 63 -17.13 11.10 -0.09
CA GLY A 63 -17.19 12.56 -0.23
C GLY A 63 -15.89 13.29 0.09
N TYR A 64 -14.77 12.58 0.29
CA TYR A 64 -13.45 13.22 0.40
C TYR A 64 -12.97 13.74 -0.95
N ASP A 65 -12.16 14.81 -0.92
CA ASP A 65 -11.40 15.28 -2.08
C ASP A 65 -10.09 14.48 -2.15
N VAL A 66 -10.02 13.49 -3.07
CA VAL A 66 -8.96 12.48 -3.02
C VAL A 66 -7.89 12.76 -4.07
N ILE A 67 -6.63 12.65 -3.63
CA ILE A 67 -5.45 12.61 -4.50
C ILE A 67 -4.84 11.21 -4.38
N GLY A 68 -4.88 10.44 -5.47
CA GLY A 68 -4.21 9.13 -5.56
C GLY A 68 -2.80 9.30 -6.12
N ILE A 69 -1.81 8.72 -5.45
CA ILE A 69 -0.41 8.79 -5.85
C ILE A 69 0.14 7.37 -5.99
N ASP A 70 0.73 7.07 -7.13
CA ASP A 70 1.44 5.83 -7.36
C ASP A 70 2.68 6.05 -8.23
N LEU A 71 3.66 5.16 -8.13
CA LEU A 71 4.86 5.19 -8.96
C LEU A 71 4.61 4.64 -10.36
N SER A 72 3.70 3.65 -10.48
CA SER A 72 3.36 2.98 -11.73
C SER A 72 2.31 3.74 -12.52
N ALA A 73 2.66 4.09 -13.77
CA ALA A 73 1.73 4.71 -14.71
C ALA A 73 0.59 3.75 -15.09
N GLU A 74 0.87 2.45 -15.19
CA GLU A 74 -0.11 1.41 -15.51
C GLU A 74 -1.14 1.25 -14.41
N MET A 75 -0.71 1.28 -13.13
CA MET A 75 -1.63 1.27 -11.99
C MET A 75 -2.55 2.49 -12.01
N LEU A 76 -2.02 3.67 -12.30
CA LEU A 76 -2.81 4.90 -12.40
C LEU A 76 -3.75 4.91 -13.60
N GLU A 77 -3.41 4.24 -14.69
CA GLU A 77 -4.32 4.05 -15.83
C GLU A 77 -5.52 3.20 -15.42
N ALA A 78 -5.31 2.07 -14.75
CA ALA A 78 -6.38 1.24 -14.21
C ALA A 78 -7.19 1.99 -13.12
N ALA A 79 -6.54 2.80 -12.29
CA ALA A 79 -7.22 3.63 -11.28
C ALA A 79 -8.14 4.67 -11.92
N ARG A 80 -7.79 5.22 -13.08
CA ARG A 80 -8.61 6.21 -13.79
C ARG A 80 -9.95 5.65 -14.23
N ASP A 81 -10.00 4.35 -14.58
CA ASP A 81 -11.25 3.70 -14.99
C ASP A 81 -12.20 3.44 -13.80
N LYS A 82 -11.68 3.38 -12.58
CA LYS A 82 -12.45 3.11 -11.35
C LYS A 82 -12.83 4.35 -10.58
N CYS A 83 -11.97 5.37 -10.63
CA CYS A 83 -12.16 6.57 -9.84
C CYS A 83 -13.06 7.57 -10.57
N PRO A 84 -13.90 8.35 -9.85
CA PRO A 84 -14.63 9.45 -10.47
C PRO A 84 -13.67 10.54 -10.99
N ASP A 85 -14.11 11.29 -12.01
CA ASP A 85 -13.34 12.37 -12.65
C ASP A 85 -12.85 13.47 -11.68
N SER A 86 -13.43 13.54 -10.48
CA SER A 86 -13.02 14.47 -9.42
C SER A 86 -11.73 14.08 -8.72
N VAL A 87 -11.30 12.82 -8.84
CA VAL A 87 -10.06 12.33 -8.22
C VAL A 87 -8.86 12.79 -9.03
N LEU A 88 -7.87 13.37 -8.35
CA LEU A 88 -6.60 13.71 -8.96
C LEU A 88 -5.63 12.53 -8.83
N LEU A 89 -5.19 11.97 -9.95
CA LEU A 89 -4.19 10.89 -9.97
C LEU A 89 -2.84 11.46 -10.41
N LEU A 90 -1.80 11.23 -9.60
CA LEU A 90 -0.46 11.75 -9.81
C LEU A 90 0.57 10.61 -9.82
N GLN A 91 1.39 10.56 -10.87
CA GLN A 91 2.54 9.67 -10.90
C GLN A 91 3.70 10.32 -10.15
N GLN A 92 3.97 9.88 -8.92
CA GLN A 92 5.07 10.36 -8.09
C GLN A 92 5.65 9.23 -7.23
N ASP A 93 6.93 9.35 -6.92
CA ASP A 93 7.57 8.58 -5.85
C ASP A 93 7.18 9.19 -4.49
N MET A 94 6.68 8.35 -3.57
CA MET A 94 6.30 8.82 -2.24
C MET A 94 7.49 9.36 -1.43
N CYS A 95 8.73 9.01 -1.78
CA CYS A 95 9.94 9.58 -1.19
C CYS A 95 10.20 11.03 -1.67
N GLU A 96 9.66 11.41 -2.81
CA GLU A 96 9.90 12.69 -3.48
C GLU A 96 8.62 13.54 -3.64
N LEU A 97 7.59 13.28 -2.82
CA LEU A 97 6.30 13.98 -2.90
C LEU A 97 6.44 15.48 -3.08
N ASP A 98 5.65 16.02 -4.02
CA ASP A 98 5.52 17.46 -4.28
C ASP A 98 4.04 17.80 -4.52
N LEU A 99 3.44 18.51 -3.57
CA LEU A 99 2.04 18.91 -3.60
C LEU A 99 1.93 20.43 -3.50
N TYR A 100 0.89 21.00 -4.12
CA TYR A 100 0.65 22.45 -4.09
C TYR A 100 0.17 22.99 -2.74
N GLY A 101 -0.28 22.11 -1.84
CA GLY A 101 -0.83 22.49 -0.55
C GLY A 101 -0.77 21.33 0.43
N THR A 102 -1.40 21.51 1.58
CA THR A 102 -1.49 20.49 2.62
C THR A 102 -2.78 19.69 2.50
N ALA A 103 -2.80 18.49 3.09
CA ALA A 103 -3.93 17.59 3.16
C ALA A 103 -4.34 17.30 4.60
N ARG A 104 -5.62 17.04 4.82
CA ARG A 104 -6.18 16.65 6.12
C ARG A 104 -5.74 15.26 6.55
N ALA A 105 -5.56 14.36 5.59
CA ALA A 105 -5.07 13.03 5.87
C ALA A 105 -4.18 12.50 4.74
N PHE A 106 -3.24 11.64 5.13
CA PHE A 106 -2.53 10.72 4.25
C PHE A 106 -2.91 9.31 4.64
N VAL A 107 -3.16 8.46 3.64
CA VAL A 107 -3.46 7.04 3.81
C VAL A 107 -2.49 6.25 2.94
N CYS A 108 -1.92 5.16 3.46
CA CYS A 108 -1.15 4.20 2.67
C CYS A 108 -1.46 2.81 3.19
N VAL A 109 -2.36 2.11 2.52
CA VAL A 109 -2.81 0.78 2.92
C VAL A 109 -2.41 -0.28 1.90
N CYS A 110 -2.59 -1.55 2.27
CA CYS A 110 -2.18 -2.67 1.45
C CYS A 110 -0.65 -2.78 1.29
N ASP A 111 0.07 -2.61 2.42
CA ASP A 111 1.52 -2.81 2.53
C ASP A 111 2.40 -1.95 1.59
N GLY A 112 1.89 -0.81 1.10
CA GLY A 112 2.67 0.12 0.28
C GLY A 112 3.98 0.57 0.95
N MET A 113 3.98 0.77 2.28
CA MET A 113 5.19 1.14 3.03
C MET A 113 6.26 0.02 3.08
N ASN A 114 5.89 -1.25 2.93
CA ASN A 114 6.85 -2.35 2.90
C ASN A 114 7.74 -2.36 1.64
N TYR A 115 7.33 -1.67 0.56
CA TYR A 115 8.16 -1.51 -0.64
C TYR A 115 9.33 -0.54 -0.45
N LEU A 116 9.31 0.26 0.61
CA LEU A 116 10.44 1.11 0.99
C LEU A 116 11.45 0.25 1.76
N THR A 117 12.35 -0.40 1.03
CA THR A 117 13.25 -1.42 1.58
C THR A 117 14.44 -0.87 2.38
N GLU A 118 14.64 0.45 2.37
CA GLU A 118 15.67 1.12 3.16
C GLU A 118 15.03 2.10 4.16
N LEU A 119 15.55 2.13 5.39
CA LEU A 119 15.06 3.06 6.44
C LEU A 119 15.12 4.53 6.00
N GLU A 120 16.08 4.88 5.15
CA GLU A 120 16.20 6.23 4.61
C GLU A 120 15.03 6.59 3.68
N MET A 121 14.52 5.64 2.90
CA MET A 121 13.33 5.84 2.06
C MET A 121 12.09 6.11 2.93
N LEU A 122 11.91 5.33 4.01
CA LEU A 122 10.84 5.59 4.98
C LEU A 122 10.98 6.96 5.63
N ARG A 123 12.22 7.37 6.00
CA ARG A 123 12.49 8.70 6.55
C ARG A 123 12.07 9.80 5.59
N GLN A 124 12.50 9.72 4.33
CA GLN A 124 12.16 10.68 3.28
C GLN A 124 10.64 10.78 3.10
N THR A 125 9.95 9.63 3.03
CA THR A 125 8.49 9.59 2.92
C THR A 125 7.82 10.24 4.13
N PHE A 126 8.25 9.92 5.36
CA PHE A 126 7.66 10.50 6.57
C PHE A 126 7.91 12.02 6.65
N GLU A 127 9.09 12.49 6.27
CA GLU A 127 9.40 13.91 6.21
C GLU A 127 8.54 14.64 5.15
N LYS A 128 8.28 14.01 4.00
CA LYS A 128 7.40 14.54 2.97
C LYS A 128 5.94 14.58 3.43
N VAL A 129 5.46 13.50 4.02
CA VAL A 129 4.12 13.48 4.63
C VAL A 129 4.02 14.54 5.73
N PHE A 130 5.04 14.66 6.60
CA PHE A 130 5.05 15.71 7.61
C PHE A 130 4.98 17.11 7.01
N LEU A 131 5.67 17.36 5.91
CA LEU A 131 5.64 18.68 5.23
C LEU A 131 4.22 19.01 4.74
N PHE A 132 3.56 18.05 4.07
CA PHE A 132 2.29 18.28 3.40
C PHE A 132 1.04 17.92 4.22
N LEU A 133 1.18 17.37 5.42
CA LEU A 133 0.06 17.12 6.33
C LEU A 133 -0.36 18.42 7.01
N ASP A 134 -1.65 18.66 7.20
CA ASP A 134 -2.16 19.75 8.04
C ASP A 134 -1.69 19.59 9.50
N GLN A 135 -1.69 20.68 10.28
CA GLN A 135 -1.25 20.64 11.68
C GLN A 135 -2.10 19.72 12.56
N ASP A 136 -3.39 19.64 12.28
CA ASP A 136 -4.40 18.79 12.91
C ASP A 136 -4.76 17.56 12.05
N GLY A 137 -3.93 17.26 11.07
CA GLY A 137 -4.11 16.12 10.18
C GLY A 137 -3.63 14.81 10.76
N VAL A 138 -3.95 13.72 10.06
CA VAL A 138 -3.56 12.35 10.42
C VAL A 138 -2.89 11.62 9.26
N PHE A 139 -1.85 10.86 9.58
CA PHE A 139 -1.23 9.91 8.66
C PHE A 139 -1.52 8.49 9.10
N LEU A 140 -2.22 7.75 8.26
CA LEU A 140 -2.66 6.36 8.48
C LEU A 140 -1.93 5.45 7.50
N PHE A 141 -1.25 4.42 8.00
CA PHE A 141 -0.66 3.43 7.11
C PHE A 141 -0.58 2.06 7.77
N ASP A 142 -0.49 1.03 6.96
CA ASP A 142 -0.26 -0.31 7.43
C ASP A 142 1.10 -0.86 6.98
N MET A 143 1.54 -1.89 7.67
CA MET A 143 2.71 -2.69 7.29
C MET A 143 2.50 -4.15 7.66
N LYS A 144 2.91 -5.05 6.77
CA LYS A 144 3.13 -6.46 7.09
C LYS A 144 4.33 -6.60 8.02
N THR A 145 4.23 -7.51 8.97
CA THR A 145 5.26 -7.75 9.98
C THR A 145 6.21 -8.87 9.56
N ALA A 146 7.30 -9.04 10.30
CA ALA A 146 8.20 -10.18 10.15
C ALA A 146 7.47 -11.51 10.40
N TYR A 147 6.52 -11.54 11.36
CA TYR A 147 5.71 -12.73 11.63
C TYR A 147 4.91 -13.17 10.40
N PHE A 148 4.28 -12.22 9.68
CA PHE A 148 3.55 -12.53 8.45
C PHE A 148 4.46 -13.18 7.41
N TYR A 149 5.60 -12.56 7.11
CA TYR A 149 6.50 -13.10 6.08
C TYR A 149 7.11 -14.44 6.48
N GLU A 150 7.42 -14.63 7.77
CA GLU A 150 8.04 -15.87 8.25
C GLU A 150 7.06 -17.02 8.40
N HIS A 151 5.86 -16.76 8.95
CA HIS A 151 4.94 -17.81 9.40
C HIS A 151 3.69 -17.96 8.54
N CYS A 152 3.22 -16.87 7.90
CA CYS A 152 2.02 -16.94 7.07
C CYS A 152 2.38 -17.12 5.60
N LEU A 153 3.36 -16.38 5.09
CA LEU A 153 3.79 -16.47 3.71
C LEU A 153 4.92 -17.49 3.52
N GLY A 154 6.02 -17.36 4.27
CA GLY A 154 7.15 -18.32 4.27
C GLY A 154 7.85 -18.49 2.92
N ASP A 155 8.78 -19.44 2.85
CA ASP A 155 9.45 -19.83 1.62
C ASP A 155 8.64 -20.90 0.90
N GLN A 156 7.67 -20.47 0.10
CA GLN A 156 6.76 -21.40 -0.57
C GLN A 156 6.34 -20.90 -1.95
N THR A 157 5.81 -21.82 -2.75
CA THR A 157 5.13 -21.49 -4.00
C THR A 157 3.63 -21.59 -3.77
N ILE A 158 2.94 -20.47 -3.97
CA ILE A 158 1.49 -20.34 -3.91
C ILE A 158 0.96 -20.34 -5.34
N THR A 159 -0.14 -21.00 -5.59
CA THR A 159 -0.76 -21.00 -6.92
C THR A 159 -2.24 -20.68 -6.79
N ASP A 160 -2.73 -19.86 -7.70
CA ASP A 160 -4.14 -19.63 -7.95
C ASP A 160 -4.43 -19.94 -9.41
N ASN A 161 -5.40 -20.79 -9.68
CA ASN A 161 -5.72 -21.23 -11.03
C ASN A 161 -7.22 -21.07 -11.28
N ARG A 162 -7.56 -20.03 -12.03
CA ARG A 162 -8.93 -19.70 -12.44
C ARG A 162 -9.14 -19.94 -13.93
N GLU A 163 -10.35 -19.74 -14.43
CA GLU A 163 -10.69 -20.00 -15.83
C GLU A 163 -9.94 -19.06 -16.80
N ASP A 164 -9.79 -17.78 -16.43
CA ASP A 164 -9.25 -16.71 -17.26
C ASP A 164 -7.90 -16.15 -16.80
N VAL A 165 -7.44 -16.56 -15.60
CA VAL A 165 -6.16 -16.14 -15.04
C VAL A 165 -5.54 -17.24 -14.17
N SER A 166 -4.24 -17.41 -14.24
CA SER A 166 -3.50 -18.26 -13.31
C SER A 166 -2.27 -17.54 -12.79
N LEU A 167 -1.96 -17.77 -11.52
CA LEU A 167 -0.85 -17.19 -10.80
C LEU A 167 0.05 -18.28 -10.23
N ILE A 168 1.35 -18.11 -10.38
CA ILE A 168 2.37 -18.82 -9.61
C ILE A 168 3.15 -17.73 -8.84
N TRP A 169 3.11 -17.81 -7.53
CA TRP A 169 3.79 -16.91 -6.62
C TRP A 169 4.90 -17.66 -5.90
N GLU A 170 6.13 -17.39 -6.25
CA GLU A 170 7.32 -17.96 -5.61
C GLU A 170 7.87 -16.95 -4.61
N ASN A 171 7.85 -17.28 -3.32
CA ASN A 171 8.21 -16.38 -2.23
C ASN A 171 9.44 -16.86 -1.47
N ALA A 172 10.30 -15.92 -1.07
CA ALA A 172 11.45 -16.17 -0.22
C ALA A 172 11.63 -15.03 0.80
N TYR A 173 11.74 -15.38 2.08
CA TYR A 173 11.95 -14.43 3.16
C TYR A 173 13.30 -14.62 3.84
N ASP A 174 14.14 -13.58 3.83
CA ASP A 174 15.40 -13.54 4.55
C ASP A 174 15.23 -12.87 5.93
N LYS A 175 15.28 -13.67 6.98
CA LYS A 175 15.15 -13.21 8.37
C LYS A 175 16.30 -12.30 8.85
N GLU A 176 17.49 -12.42 8.26
CA GLU A 176 18.64 -11.63 8.68
C GLU A 176 18.53 -10.18 8.20
N THR A 177 18.04 -10.00 6.97
CA THR A 177 17.86 -8.69 6.36
C THR A 177 16.46 -8.13 6.54
N GLY A 178 15.47 -8.99 6.82
CA GLY A 178 14.03 -8.67 6.83
C GLY A 178 13.44 -8.50 5.44
N LEU A 179 14.17 -8.85 4.38
CA LEU A 179 13.69 -8.74 3.00
C LEU A 179 12.82 -9.94 2.63
N ASN A 180 11.71 -9.65 1.96
CA ASN A 180 10.84 -10.63 1.33
C ASN A 180 10.85 -10.39 -0.17
N GLU A 181 11.38 -11.34 -0.91
CA GLU A 181 11.43 -11.32 -2.36
C GLU A 181 10.38 -12.27 -2.93
N TYR A 182 9.67 -11.86 -3.97
CA TYR A 182 8.76 -12.76 -4.64
C TYR A 182 8.67 -12.50 -6.13
N LEU A 183 8.53 -13.59 -6.87
CA LEU A 183 8.28 -13.61 -8.30
C LEU A 183 6.83 -14.06 -8.54
N LEU A 184 6.08 -13.23 -9.22
CA LEU A 184 4.75 -13.57 -9.73
C LEU A 184 4.86 -13.96 -11.19
N THR A 185 4.51 -15.18 -11.54
CA THR A 185 4.29 -15.58 -12.93
C THR A 185 2.78 -15.65 -13.16
N ILE A 186 2.29 -14.83 -14.08
CA ILE A 186 0.87 -14.65 -14.35
C ILE A 186 0.58 -15.10 -15.77
N PHE A 187 -0.48 -15.87 -15.94
CA PHE A 187 -1.03 -16.24 -17.23
C PHE A 187 -2.43 -15.66 -17.33
N ALA A 188 -2.62 -14.61 -18.14
CA ALA A 188 -3.90 -13.96 -18.35
C ALA A 188 -4.46 -14.33 -19.72
N MET A 189 -5.76 -14.68 -19.79
CA MET A 189 -6.41 -15.02 -21.04
C MET A 189 -6.59 -13.76 -21.89
N VAL A 190 -6.06 -13.79 -23.13
CA VAL A 190 -6.14 -12.70 -24.10
C VAL A 190 -7.04 -13.04 -25.30
N ASP A 191 -7.37 -14.31 -25.49
CA ASP A 191 -8.28 -14.77 -26.56
C ASP A 191 -9.05 -16.02 -26.05
N GLU A 192 -10.32 -15.80 -25.72
CA GLU A 192 -11.19 -16.85 -25.19
C GLU A 192 -11.49 -17.94 -26.23
N GLU A 193 -11.70 -17.57 -27.51
CA GLU A 193 -12.04 -18.52 -28.58
C GLU A 193 -10.88 -19.50 -28.86
N ARG A 194 -9.64 -19.01 -28.76
CA ARG A 194 -8.43 -19.79 -29.01
C ARG A 194 -7.80 -20.34 -27.74
N GLN A 195 -8.29 -19.97 -26.56
CA GLN A 195 -7.70 -20.33 -25.26
C GLN A 195 -6.22 -19.91 -25.20
N LEU A 196 -5.92 -18.68 -25.64
CA LEU A 196 -4.57 -18.13 -25.60
C LEU A 196 -4.37 -17.33 -24.32
N PHE A 197 -3.22 -17.55 -23.69
CA PHE A 197 -2.80 -16.86 -22.50
C PHE A 197 -1.52 -16.07 -22.79
N GLU A 198 -1.46 -14.86 -22.30
CA GLU A 198 -0.23 -14.09 -22.20
C GLU A 198 0.43 -14.38 -20.86
N ARG A 199 1.75 -14.56 -20.88
CA ARG A 199 2.56 -14.79 -19.68
C ARG A 199 3.34 -13.54 -19.37
N THR A 200 3.18 -13.03 -18.14
CA THR A 200 3.97 -11.93 -17.58
C THR A 200 4.68 -12.37 -16.32
N GLU A 201 5.74 -11.67 -15.96
CA GLU A 201 6.49 -11.87 -14.71
C GLU A 201 6.67 -10.54 -14.01
N GLU A 202 6.40 -10.53 -12.69
CA GLU A 202 6.60 -9.39 -11.82
C GLU A 202 7.51 -9.80 -10.65
N TYR A 203 8.56 -9.04 -10.45
CA TYR A 203 9.47 -9.24 -9.32
C TYR A 203 9.29 -8.12 -8.30
N HIS A 204 9.07 -8.52 -7.06
CA HIS A 204 8.79 -7.61 -5.96
C HIS A 204 9.75 -7.85 -4.80
N VAL A 205 10.14 -6.76 -4.15
CA VAL A 205 10.91 -6.78 -2.92
C VAL A 205 10.17 -5.93 -1.89
N GLN A 206 9.88 -6.52 -0.75
CA GLN A 206 9.31 -5.84 0.41
C GLN A 206 10.21 -6.04 1.61
N ARG A 207 10.09 -5.20 2.62
CA ARG A 207 10.85 -5.35 3.87
C ARG A 207 9.94 -5.30 5.08
N ALA A 208 10.14 -6.26 5.98
CA ALA A 208 9.60 -6.19 7.32
C ALA A 208 10.54 -5.37 8.22
N TYR A 209 9.96 -4.46 8.97
CA TYR A 209 10.68 -3.68 9.97
C TYR A 209 10.17 -4.02 11.36
N PRO A 210 11.03 -4.01 12.40
CA PRO A 210 10.54 -4.00 13.77
C PRO A 210 9.61 -2.80 14.00
N LEU A 211 8.43 -3.03 14.58
CA LEU A 211 7.45 -1.94 14.80
C LEU A 211 8.04 -0.81 15.65
N GLN A 212 8.95 -1.13 16.57
CA GLN A 212 9.64 -0.15 17.39
C GLN A 212 10.50 0.80 16.56
N ASP A 213 11.21 0.30 15.53
CA ASP A 213 12.05 1.12 14.66
C ASP A 213 11.20 2.12 13.87
N ILE A 214 10.01 1.70 13.39
CA ILE A 214 9.06 2.58 12.72
C ILE A 214 8.54 3.66 13.65
N MET A 215 8.16 3.31 14.88
CA MET A 215 7.71 4.26 15.89
C MET A 215 8.79 5.29 16.24
N GLU A 216 10.04 4.85 16.39
CA GLU A 216 11.18 5.74 16.64
C GLU A 216 11.46 6.65 15.45
N LEU A 217 11.35 6.14 14.22
CA LEU A 217 11.54 6.92 13.01
C LEU A 217 10.46 7.99 12.84
N LEU A 218 9.18 7.63 13.06
CA LEU A 218 8.06 8.59 13.09
C LEU A 218 8.33 9.70 14.12
N GLN A 219 8.79 9.31 15.31
CA GLN A 219 9.14 10.27 16.35
C GLN A 219 10.26 11.23 15.94
N GLN A 220 11.29 10.73 15.26
CA GLN A 220 12.40 11.54 14.74
C GLN A 220 11.93 12.51 13.65
N CYS A 221 10.96 12.12 12.82
CA CYS A 221 10.36 12.95 11.78
C CYS A 221 9.30 13.94 12.33
N GLY A 222 9.08 13.98 13.65
CA GLY A 222 8.19 14.98 14.27
C GLY A 222 6.78 14.48 14.56
N PHE A 223 6.49 13.21 14.32
CA PHE A 223 5.18 12.62 14.63
C PHE A 223 5.09 12.12 16.08
N GLN A 224 3.88 12.11 16.58
CA GLN A 224 3.43 11.24 17.67
C GLN A 224 2.54 10.18 17.04
N ALA A 225 2.78 8.92 17.32
CA ALA A 225 2.03 7.83 16.69
C ALA A 225 1.59 6.79 17.70
N ASP A 226 0.49 6.11 17.36
CA ASP A 226 0.01 4.89 17.98
C ASP A 226 0.08 3.75 16.95
N VAL A 227 0.21 2.50 17.42
CA VAL A 227 0.23 1.31 16.57
C VAL A 227 -0.76 0.28 17.09
N TYR A 228 -1.53 -0.31 16.17
CA TYR A 228 -2.60 -1.26 16.46
C TYR A 228 -2.45 -2.52 15.60
N GLU A 229 -2.95 -3.64 16.09
CA GLU A 229 -3.18 -4.82 15.26
C GLU A 229 -4.27 -4.54 14.22
N ALA A 230 -4.13 -5.13 13.02
CA ALA A 230 -4.98 -4.83 11.87
C ALA A 230 -6.48 -4.86 12.20
N CYS A 231 -7.18 -3.81 11.80
CA CYS A 231 -8.63 -3.64 11.96
C CYS A 231 -9.12 -3.75 13.41
N THR A 232 -8.24 -3.45 14.38
CA THR A 232 -8.56 -3.45 15.80
C THR A 232 -7.98 -2.20 16.48
N LYS A 233 -8.19 -2.10 17.80
CA LYS A 233 -7.53 -1.12 18.68
C LYS A 233 -6.61 -1.83 19.69
N GLU A 234 -6.31 -3.09 19.45
CA GLU A 234 -5.45 -3.86 20.33
C GLU A 234 -3.98 -3.56 20.04
N THR A 235 -3.17 -3.63 21.08
CA THR A 235 -1.72 -3.49 20.92
C THR A 235 -1.15 -4.70 20.16
N PRO A 236 -0.27 -4.50 19.17
CA PRO A 236 0.33 -5.60 18.46
C PRO A 236 1.06 -6.58 19.37
N SER A 237 0.91 -7.86 19.07
CA SER A 237 1.58 -8.99 19.70
C SER A 237 2.77 -9.49 18.88
N ALA A 238 3.46 -10.51 19.38
CA ALA A 238 4.51 -11.17 18.60
C ALA A 238 3.98 -11.95 17.38
N GLU A 239 2.68 -12.23 17.35
CA GLU A 239 2.00 -12.96 16.27
C GLU A 239 1.15 -12.05 15.37
N THR A 240 1.25 -10.74 15.54
CA THR A 240 0.56 -9.77 14.69
C THR A 240 1.06 -9.87 13.25
N GLU A 241 0.15 -10.12 12.32
CA GLU A 241 0.47 -10.26 10.91
C GLU A 241 0.62 -8.92 10.18
N ARG A 242 -0.20 -7.95 10.58
CA ARG A 242 -0.28 -6.60 9.99
C ARG A 242 -0.54 -5.58 11.09
N ALA A 243 0.23 -4.50 11.08
CA ALA A 243 0.10 -3.41 12.02
C ALA A 243 -0.36 -2.13 11.31
N TYR A 244 -1.28 -1.39 11.94
CA TYR A 244 -1.73 -0.07 11.49
C TYR A 244 -1.12 1.01 12.38
N PHE A 245 -0.59 2.05 11.75
CA PHE A 245 -0.01 3.22 12.40
C PHE A 245 -0.94 4.42 12.24
N VAL A 246 -1.16 5.14 13.32
CA VAL A 246 -1.92 6.38 13.37
C VAL A 246 -0.99 7.48 13.86
N ALA A 247 -0.56 8.35 12.98
CA ALA A 247 0.47 9.35 13.29
C ALA A 247 -0.06 10.78 13.13
N HIS A 248 0.28 11.64 14.09
CA HIS A 248 -0.08 13.05 14.13
C HIS A 248 1.16 13.93 14.26
N LYS A 249 1.09 15.14 13.73
CA LYS A 249 2.12 16.13 14.04
C LYS A 249 2.13 16.44 15.53
N ARG A 250 3.32 16.48 16.11
CA ARG A 250 3.44 16.91 17.51
C ARG A 250 2.96 18.35 17.63
N PRO A 251 2.24 18.70 18.71
CA PRO A 251 1.99 20.08 19.05
C PRO A 251 3.32 20.85 19.16
N ALA A 252 3.34 22.04 18.59
CA ALA A 252 4.51 22.94 18.61
C ALA A 252 4.82 23.41 20.05
#